data_8e7035fd64e5ff232909e6e7cad867fd
#
_entry.id   8e7035fd64e5ff232909e6e7cad867fd
#
_cell.length_a   1.000
_cell.length_b   1.000
_cell.length_c   1.000
_cell.angle_alpha   90.00
_cell.angle_beta   90.00
_cell.angle_gamma   90.00
#
_symmetry.space_group_name_H-M   'P 1'
#
loop_
_entity.id
_entity.type
_entity.pdbx_description
1 polymer ?
#
loop_
_entity_poly.entity_id
_entity_poly.type
_entity_poly.pdbx_seq_one_letter_code
_entity_poly.pdbx_strand_id
1 'polypeptide(L)'
;MDYEIKIVAVDVDGTLTESSRSLRLSPHSLSGIKLLVDSGYTVVLVSGSSLPVVAGLALYLGSRGPIVAENGCIVFYPRELIEDHVCKNRPSIDAVKILEAMGFRWAWQNKYRLYDLAFHTPPNFNREVLEQVKRAVEPFNLKVTWSGFALHLQPLEAGKDKGIEAILRKLNLSWDNVAAIGDGENDIPMLVKARLSAATSDSHDSVKKAVKLVMKEPGGKGFLEFAKLLAGGVDYEAGYTG
;
A
#
# COMPACT_ATOMS: atom_id res chain seq x y z
N MET A 1 14.13 -9.96 -23.84
CA MET A 1 13.60 -10.81 -22.74
C MET A 1 12.17 -10.34 -22.53
N ASP A 2 11.20 -11.20 -22.85
CA ASP A 2 9.79 -10.91 -22.56
C ASP A 2 9.58 -11.05 -21.05
N TYR A 3 9.50 -9.92 -20.37
CA TYR A 3 9.20 -9.89 -18.95
C TYR A 3 7.68 -9.97 -18.76
N GLU A 4 7.22 -11.14 -18.38
CA GLU A 4 5.81 -11.38 -18.09
C GLU A 4 5.44 -10.82 -16.71
N ILE A 5 4.34 -10.07 -16.59
CA ILE A 5 3.78 -9.69 -15.30
C ILE A 5 3.29 -10.93 -14.57
N LYS A 6 3.75 -11.14 -13.34
CA LYS A 6 3.39 -12.28 -12.49
C LYS A 6 2.71 -11.85 -11.21
N ILE A 7 3.10 -10.66 -10.71
CA ILE A 7 2.60 -10.09 -9.46
C ILE A 7 1.79 -8.83 -9.77
N VAL A 8 0.63 -8.72 -9.14
CA VAL A 8 -0.15 -7.48 -9.10
C VAL A 8 -0.19 -7.00 -7.66
N ALA A 9 0.57 -5.94 -7.36
CA ALA A 9 0.61 -5.28 -6.06
C ALA A 9 -0.52 -4.25 -5.99
N VAL A 10 -1.40 -4.41 -5.03
CA VAL A 10 -2.64 -3.62 -4.92
C VAL A 10 -2.71 -2.96 -3.55
N ASP A 11 -2.71 -1.63 -3.53
CA ASP A 11 -3.05 -0.89 -2.34
C ASP A 11 -4.52 -1.13 -1.93
N VAL A 12 -4.85 -0.87 -0.66
CA VAL A 12 -6.18 -1.15 -0.11
C VAL A 12 -7.01 0.12 0.02
N ASP A 13 -6.57 1.03 0.88
CA ASP A 13 -7.36 2.20 1.28
C ASP A 13 -7.28 3.29 0.20
N GLY A 14 -8.40 3.61 -0.47
CA GLY A 14 -8.42 4.52 -1.62
C GLY A 14 -8.35 3.81 -2.97
N THR A 15 -7.84 2.57 -2.99
CA THR A 15 -7.70 1.76 -4.21
C THR A 15 -8.75 0.66 -4.31
N LEU A 16 -8.94 -0.15 -3.26
CA LEU A 16 -10.01 -1.17 -3.19
C LEU A 16 -11.29 -0.66 -2.55
N THR A 17 -11.25 0.49 -1.90
CA THR A 17 -12.43 1.14 -1.34
C THR A 17 -13.22 1.92 -2.41
N GLU A 18 -14.39 2.44 -2.07
CA GLU A 18 -15.25 3.16 -3.01
C GLU A 18 -14.58 4.41 -3.62
N SER A 19 -13.71 5.06 -2.84
CA SER A 19 -12.94 6.23 -3.25
C SER A 19 -11.75 6.45 -2.31
N SER A 20 -10.86 7.37 -2.67
CA SER A 20 -9.73 7.84 -1.84
C SER A 20 -10.16 8.47 -0.49
N ARG A 21 -11.45 8.70 -0.26
CA ARG A 21 -12.02 9.26 0.98
C ARG A 21 -12.94 8.30 1.73
N SER A 22 -13.07 7.07 1.27
CA SER A 22 -13.95 6.05 1.84
C SER A 22 -13.12 4.87 2.38
N LEU A 23 -13.50 4.34 3.54
CA LEU A 23 -12.99 3.05 4.04
C LEU A 23 -13.94 1.89 3.71
N ARG A 24 -15.06 2.17 3.01
CA ARG A 24 -15.98 1.14 2.58
C ARG A 24 -15.42 0.43 1.35
N LEU A 25 -15.27 -0.89 1.45
CA LEU A 25 -14.83 -1.72 0.34
C LEU A 25 -15.79 -1.62 -0.86
N SER A 26 -15.26 -1.42 -2.04
CA SER A 26 -16.05 -1.40 -3.26
C SER A 26 -16.45 -2.82 -3.70
N PRO A 27 -17.72 -3.06 -4.09
CA PRO A 27 -18.10 -4.36 -4.69
C PRO A 27 -17.30 -4.71 -5.94
N HIS A 28 -16.83 -3.71 -6.69
CA HIS A 28 -16.01 -3.88 -7.89
C HIS A 28 -14.64 -4.48 -7.57
N SER A 29 -14.13 -4.29 -6.36
CA SER A 29 -12.84 -4.82 -5.93
C SER A 29 -12.84 -6.34 -5.83
N LEU A 30 -13.93 -6.94 -5.35
CA LEU A 30 -14.08 -8.39 -5.35
C LEU A 30 -14.02 -8.95 -6.78
N SER A 31 -14.70 -8.30 -7.74
CA SER A 31 -14.69 -8.70 -9.15
C SER A 31 -13.30 -8.56 -9.77
N GLY A 32 -12.58 -7.47 -9.46
CA GLY A 32 -11.22 -7.23 -9.95
C GLY A 32 -10.20 -8.24 -9.40
N ILE A 33 -10.23 -8.51 -8.09
CA ILE A 33 -9.36 -9.53 -7.47
C ILE A 33 -9.63 -10.90 -8.07
N LYS A 34 -10.92 -11.30 -8.17
CA LYS A 34 -11.30 -12.58 -8.78
C LYS A 34 -10.77 -12.68 -10.20
N LEU A 35 -10.96 -11.64 -11.02
CA LEU A 35 -10.49 -11.61 -12.40
C LEU A 35 -8.98 -11.84 -12.50
N LEU A 36 -8.19 -11.12 -11.71
CA LEU A 36 -6.73 -11.27 -11.70
C LEU A 36 -6.28 -12.66 -11.25
N VAL A 37 -6.90 -13.20 -10.19
CA VAL A 37 -6.58 -14.54 -9.67
C VAL A 37 -6.93 -15.61 -10.72
N ASP A 38 -8.10 -15.53 -11.35
CA ASP A 38 -8.54 -16.46 -12.40
C ASP A 38 -7.67 -16.37 -13.66
N SER A 39 -7.08 -15.20 -13.93
CA SER A 39 -6.12 -14.98 -15.02
C SER A 39 -4.69 -15.45 -14.69
N GLY A 40 -4.46 -16.03 -13.50
CA GLY A 40 -3.16 -16.60 -13.11
C GLY A 40 -2.20 -15.62 -12.41
N TYR A 41 -2.60 -14.37 -12.16
CA TYR A 41 -1.75 -13.41 -11.44
C TYR A 41 -1.67 -13.73 -9.94
N THR A 42 -0.50 -13.52 -9.36
CA THR A 42 -0.34 -13.47 -7.91
C THR A 42 -0.71 -12.08 -7.41
N VAL A 43 -1.89 -11.94 -6.82
CA VAL A 43 -2.34 -10.68 -6.24
C VAL A 43 -1.76 -10.51 -4.84
N VAL A 44 -1.07 -9.40 -4.60
CA VAL A 44 -0.45 -9.02 -3.32
C VAL A 44 -1.17 -7.79 -2.79
N LEU A 45 -1.89 -7.92 -1.68
CA LEU A 45 -2.44 -6.76 -0.98
C LEU A 45 -1.34 -6.05 -0.21
N VAL A 46 -1.26 -4.73 -0.37
CA VAL A 46 -0.22 -3.88 0.23
C VAL A 46 -0.91 -2.75 1.00
N SER A 47 -0.80 -2.72 2.31
CA SER A 47 -1.51 -1.73 3.12
C SER A 47 -0.67 -1.21 4.29
N GLY A 48 -1.00 0.01 4.72
CA GLY A 48 -0.57 0.54 6.00
C GLY A 48 -1.32 -0.03 7.19
N SER A 49 -2.32 -0.88 7.01
CA SER A 49 -3.06 -1.53 8.09
C SER A 49 -2.28 -2.64 8.79
N SER A 50 -2.69 -3.00 10.02
CA SER A 50 -2.09 -4.10 10.77
C SER A 50 -2.28 -5.44 10.05
N LEU A 51 -1.36 -6.38 10.22
CA LEU A 51 -1.40 -7.69 9.56
C LEU A 51 -2.75 -8.42 9.72
N PRO A 52 -3.37 -8.54 10.91
CA PRO A 52 -4.65 -9.24 11.02
C PRO A 52 -5.78 -8.64 10.17
N VAL A 53 -5.77 -7.32 9.97
CA VAL A 53 -6.77 -6.63 9.15
C VAL A 53 -6.57 -6.95 7.68
N VAL A 54 -5.32 -6.83 7.17
CA VAL A 54 -5.04 -7.10 5.76
C VAL A 54 -5.20 -8.59 5.43
N ALA A 55 -4.80 -9.48 6.35
CA ALA A 55 -4.94 -10.93 6.18
C ALA A 55 -6.42 -11.35 6.13
N GLY A 56 -7.25 -10.79 7.01
CA GLY A 56 -8.70 -11.02 6.98
C GLY A 56 -9.32 -10.53 5.67
N LEU A 57 -8.94 -9.35 5.21
CA LEU A 57 -9.41 -8.81 3.94
C LEU A 57 -8.99 -9.68 2.76
N ALA A 58 -7.72 -10.10 2.69
CA ALA A 58 -7.20 -10.96 1.63
C ALA A 58 -7.96 -12.29 1.56
N LEU A 59 -8.25 -12.90 2.73
CA LEU A 59 -9.03 -14.13 2.83
C LEU A 59 -10.42 -13.97 2.20
N TYR A 60 -11.15 -12.93 2.57
CA TYR A 60 -12.53 -12.70 2.08
C TYR A 60 -12.58 -12.22 0.63
N LEU A 61 -11.55 -11.54 0.14
CA LEU A 61 -11.42 -11.18 -1.27
C LEU A 61 -10.96 -12.35 -2.15
N GLY A 62 -10.50 -13.45 -1.56
CA GLY A 62 -9.99 -14.62 -2.29
C GLY A 62 -8.56 -14.43 -2.83
N SER A 63 -7.85 -13.41 -2.38
CA SER A 63 -6.41 -13.27 -2.66
C SER A 63 -5.62 -14.30 -1.87
N ARG A 64 -4.83 -15.13 -2.57
CA ARG A 64 -3.99 -16.18 -1.97
C ARG A 64 -2.49 -15.88 -2.08
N GLY A 65 -2.15 -14.71 -2.56
CA GLY A 65 -0.77 -14.22 -2.66
C GLY A 65 -0.22 -13.77 -1.30
N PRO A 66 1.06 -13.44 -1.25
CA PRO A 66 1.65 -12.78 -0.09
C PRO A 66 0.92 -11.49 0.28
N ILE A 67 1.02 -11.10 1.53
CA ILE A 67 0.38 -9.90 2.09
C ILE A 67 1.47 -8.99 2.62
N VAL A 68 1.42 -7.72 2.27
CA VAL A 68 2.31 -6.67 2.80
C VAL A 68 1.50 -5.79 3.75
N ALA A 69 1.85 -5.80 5.02
CA ALA A 69 1.20 -5.04 6.08
C ALA A 69 2.15 -4.00 6.69
N GLU A 70 1.58 -3.08 7.47
CA GLU A 70 2.31 -2.06 8.20
C GLU A 70 3.30 -1.28 7.31
N ASN A 71 2.78 -0.81 6.15
CA ASN A 71 3.57 -0.05 5.16
C ASN A 71 4.88 -0.76 4.77
N GLY A 72 4.84 -2.08 4.60
CA GLY A 72 5.99 -2.86 4.15
C GLY A 72 6.86 -3.46 5.24
N CYS A 73 6.54 -3.22 6.51
CA CYS A 73 7.33 -3.76 7.62
C CYS A 73 7.14 -5.26 7.85
N ILE A 74 5.99 -5.81 7.45
CA ILE A 74 5.67 -7.24 7.60
C ILE A 74 5.18 -7.79 6.26
N VAL A 75 5.75 -8.92 5.86
CA VAL A 75 5.25 -9.74 4.76
C VAL A 75 4.77 -11.07 5.31
N PHE A 76 3.52 -11.42 5.04
CA PHE A 76 2.94 -12.70 5.43
C PHE A 76 2.69 -13.56 4.20
N TYR A 77 3.09 -14.84 4.27
CA TYR A 77 2.90 -15.85 3.24
C TYR A 77 1.82 -16.85 3.68
N PRO A 78 0.54 -16.68 3.26
CA PRO A 78 -0.58 -17.45 3.80
C PRO A 78 -0.49 -18.95 3.56
N ARG A 79 0.14 -19.39 2.46
CA ARG A 79 0.30 -20.82 2.13
C ARG A 79 1.32 -21.51 3.03
N GLU A 80 2.32 -20.78 3.47
CA GLU A 80 3.47 -21.29 4.24
C GLU A 80 3.29 -21.01 5.74
N LEU A 81 2.35 -20.13 6.10
CA LEU A 81 2.12 -19.62 7.46
C LEU A 81 3.39 -18.96 8.05
N ILE A 82 4.15 -18.23 7.18
CA ILE A 82 5.40 -17.57 7.56
C ILE A 82 5.22 -16.06 7.52
N GLU A 83 5.74 -15.39 8.55
CA GLU A 83 5.90 -13.93 8.59
C GLU A 83 7.39 -13.59 8.37
N ASP A 84 7.65 -12.65 7.43
CA ASP A 84 8.96 -12.04 7.23
C ASP A 84 8.90 -10.60 7.75
N HIS A 85 9.73 -10.30 8.74
CA HIS A 85 9.83 -9.00 9.37
C HIS A 85 10.90 -8.16 8.67
N VAL A 86 10.48 -7.32 7.75
CA VAL A 86 11.35 -6.42 6.97
C VAL A 86 11.93 -5.32 7.87
N CYS A 87 11.07 -4.68 8.69
CA CYS A 87 11.52 -3.75 9.71
C CYS A 87 12.09 -4.50 10.92
N LYS A 88 13.09 -3.88 11.59
CA LYS A 88 13.77 -4.48 12.74
C LYS A 88 13.48 -3.77 14.05
N ASN A 89 13.25 -2.47 14.00
CA ASN A 89 13.09 -1.63 15.19
C ASN A 89 11.64 -1.15 15.31
N ARG A 90 11.12 -1.18 16.53
CA ARG A 90 9.81 -0.59 16.86
C ARG A 90 9.97 0.88 17.22
N PRO A 91 8.96 1.72 17.00
CA PRO A 91 8.94 3.06 17.57
C PRO A 91 9.10 3.02 19.09
N SER A 92 9.96 3.87 19.61
CA SER A 92 10.19 3.97 21.05
C SER A 92 9.00 4.60 21.77
N ILE A 93 8.82 4.25 23.05
CA ILE A 93 7.76 4.82 23.88
C ILE A 93 7.92 6.35 24.03
N ASP A 94 9.13 6.88 24.00
CA ASP A 94 9.37 8.30 24.12
C ASP A 94 8.94 9.04 22.84
N ALA A 95 9.19 8.49 21.66
CA ALA A 95 8.65 9.04 20.41
C ALA A 95 7.12 9.03 20.40
N VAL A 96 6.49 7.97 20.93
CA VAL A 96 5.03 7.90 21.08
C VAL A 96 4.51 9.00 22.01
N LYS A 97 5.13 9.22 23.18
CA LYS A 97 4.74 10.26 24.13
C LYS A 97 4.82 11.67 23.52
N ILE A 98 5.77 11.93 22.61
CA ILE A 98 5.85 13.19 21.89
C ILE A 98 4.58 13.41 21.05
N LEU A 99 4.14 12.42 20.29
CA LEU A 99 2.92 12.53 19.49
C LEU A 99 1.69 12.73 20.39
N GLU A 100 1.59 12.00 21.50
CA GLU A 100 0.49 12.14 22.45
C GLU A 100 0.44 13.57 23.05
N ALA A 101 1.60 14.12 23.43
CA ALA A 101 1.73 15.49 23.93
C ALA A 101 1.33 16.55 22.87
N MET A 102 1.49 16.24 21.57
CA MET A 102 1.03 17.07 20.47
C MET A 102 -0.46 16.85 20.11
N GLY A 103 -1.19 16.04 20.89
CA GLY A 103 -2.63 15.80 20.73
C GLY A 103 -3.01 14.68 19.76
N PHE A 104 -2.06 13.90 19.27
CA PHE A 104 -2.34 12.70 18.48
C PHE A 104 -2.85 11.58 19.38
N ARG A 105 -3.82 10.81 18.87
CA ARG A 105 -4.45 9.72 19.63
C ARG A 105 -4.22 8.39 18.95
N TRP A 106 -3.97 7.36 19.73
CA TRP A 106 -3.78 5.98 19.29
C TRP A 106 -4.94 5.50 18.42
N ALA A 107 -4.62 4.91 17.27
CA ALA A 107 -5.58 4.10 16.53
C ALA A 107 -5.75 2.73 17.22
N TRP A 108 -6.97 2.18 17.19
CA TRP A 108 -7.27 0.91 17.85
C TRP A 108 -6.42 -0.27 17.33
N GLN A 109 -6.01 -0.21 16.07
CA GLN A 109 -5.17 -1.23 15.43
C GLN A 109 -3.77 -1.34 16.05
N ASN A 110 -3.27 -0.31 16.75
CA ASN A 110 -1.94 -0.33 17.37
C ASN A 110 -1.76 -1.48 18.37
N LYS A 111 -2.86 -1.99 18.91
CA LYS A 111 -2.85 -3.21 19.73
C LYS A 111 -2.27 -4.43 18.98
N TYR A 112 -2.37 -4.42 17.65
CA TYR A 112 -1.97 -5.53 16.77
C TYR A 112 -0.83 -5.15 15.84
N ARG A 113 -0.24 -3.97 16.01
CA ARG A 113 0.88 -3.46 15.19
C ARG A 113 2.21 -3.73 15.87
N LEU A 114 3.20 -4.00 15.07
CA LEU A 114 4.56 -4.24 15.56
C LEU A 114 5.50 -3.07 15.28
N TYR A 115 5.43 -2.47 14.10
CA TYR A 115 6.43 -1.51 13.62
C TYR A 115 5.86 -0.16 13.21
N ASP A 116 4.69 -0.16 12.59
CA ASP A 116 4.04 1.04 12.08
C ASP A 116 2.87 1.42 13.00
N LEU A 117 3.07 2.40 13.87
CA LEU A 117 2.04 2.88 14.79
C LEU A 117 1.21 3.98 14.13
N ALA A 118 -0.10 3.81 14.13
CA ALA A 118 -1.06 4.74 13.53
C ALA A 118 -1.71 5.64 14.60
N PHE A 119 -1.90 6.90 14.26
CA PHE A 119 -2.50 7.89 15.15
C PHE A 119 -3.59 8.68 14.44
N HIS A 120 -4.69 8.93 15.15
CA HIS A 120 -5.67 9.93 14.75
C HIS A 120 -5.09 11.32 14.97
N THR A 121 -5.29 12.20 14.00
CA THR A 121 -4.78 13.57 14.05
C THR A 121 -5.62 14.47 14.97
N PRO A 122 -4.99 15.50 15.61
CA PRO A 122 -5.74 16.51 16.32
C PRO A 122 -6.55 17.41 15.36
N PRO A 123 -7.57 18.14 15.84
CA PRO A 123 -8.41 19.00 15.00
C PRO A 123 -7.66 20.10 14.23
N ASN A 124 -6.55 20.57 14.78
CA ASN A 124 -5.68 21.59 14.19
C ASN A 124 -4.60 21.02 13.27
N PHE A 125 -4.68 19.74 12.90
CA PHE A 125 -3.70 19.10 12.05
C PHE A 125 -3.63 19.77 10.68
N ASN A 126 -2.42 20.14 10.28
CA ASN A 126 -2.11 20.76 9.01
C ASN A 126 -0.66 20.42 8.60
N ARG A 127 -0.20 20.96 7.50
CA ARG A 127 1.16 20.72 7.00
C ARG A 127 2.25 21.18 7.97
N GLU A 128 2.04 22.27 8.68
CA GLU A 128 3.01 22.80 9.65
C GLU A 128 3.16 21.84 10.83
N VAL A 129 2.04 21.35 11.38
CA VAL A 129 2.04 20.34 12.45
C VAL A 129 2.74 19.05 11.97
N LEU A 130 2.49 18.61 10.74
CA LEU A 130 3.19 17.46 10.18
C LEU A 130 4.71 17.65 10.15
N GLU A 131 5.20 18.83 9.72
CA GLU A 131 6.63 19.11 9.70
C GLU A 131 7.23 19.25 11.12
N GLN A 132 6.46 19.73 12.10
CA GLN A 132 6.87 19.73 13.50
C GLN A 132 7.03 18.29 14.02
N VAL A 133 6.08 17.40 13.74
CA VAL A 133 6.17 15.99 14.12
C VAL A 133 7.38 15.31 13.48
N LYS A 134 7.61 15.52 12.18
CA LYS A 134 8.78 14.96 11.48
C LYS A 134 10.09 15.31 12.19
N ARG A 135 10.27 16.60 12.52
CA ARG A 135 11.46 17.07 13.25
C ARG A 135 11.57 16.47 14.65
N ALA A 136 10.44 16.33 15.35
CA ALA A 136 10.42 15.81 16.70
C ALA A 136 10.79 14.32 16.79
N VAL A 137 10.50 13.52 15.76
CA VAL A 137 10.79 12.08 15.75
C VAL A 137 12.10 11.71 15.07
N GLU A 138 12.73 12.64 14.35
CA GLU A 138 14.01 12.43 13.66
C GLU A 138 15.13 11.87 14.58
N PRO A 139 15.31 12.38 15.83
CA PRO A 139 16.32 11.87 16.74
C PRO A 139 16.15 10.39 17.14
N PHE A 140 14.98 9.82 16.89
CA PHE A 140 14.67 8.42 17.19
C PHE A 140 14.88 7.47 15.99
N ASN A 141 15.43 7.96 14.87
CA ASN A 141 15.52 7.22 13.60
C ASN A 141 14.16 6.72 13.09
N LEU A 142 13.14 7.55 13.27
CA LEU A 142 11.77 7.30 12.81
C LEU A 142 11.38 8.32 11.76
N LYS A 143 10.41 7.94 10.95
CA LYS A 143 9.72 8.85 10.03
C LYS A 143 8.22 8.84 10.28
N VAL A 144 7.55 9.87 9.79
CA VAL A 144 6.10 9.93 9.76
C VAL A 144 5.62 10.05 8.32
N THR A 145 4.53 9.36 8.03
CA THR A 145 3.78 9.49 6.78
C THR A 145 2.30 9.75 7.08
N TRP A 146 1.65 10.47 6.19
CA TRP A 146 0.22 10.74 6.25
C TRP A 146 -0.49 9.95 5.15
N SER A 147 -1.46 9.12 5.52
CA SER A 147 -2.20 8.27 4.58
C SER A 147 -3.52 8.86 4.09
N GLY A 148 -3.84 10.12 4.46
CA GLY A 148 -5.19 10.69 4.28
C GLY A 148 -6.15 10.38 5.43
N PHE A 149 -5.91 9.31 6.18
CA PHE A 149 -6.77 8.84 7.29
C PHE A 149 -6.06 8.84 8.64
N ALA A 150 -4.78 8.51 8.67
CA ALA A 150 -3.98 8.41 9.89
C ALA A 150 -2.55 8.90 9.68
N LEU A 151 -1.95 9.42 10.74
CA LEU A 151 -0.51 9.64 10.81
C LEU A 151 0.15 8.32 11.22
N HIS A 152 1.15 7.91 10.48
CA HIS A 152 1.93 6.70 10.73
C HIS A 152 3.31 7.07 11.25
N LEU A 153 3.66 6.55 12.43
CA LEU A 153 5.00 6.62 13.02
C LEU A 153 5.69 5.28 12.77
N GLN A 154 6.78 5.29 12.02
CA GLN A 154 7.39 4.08 11.50
C GLN A 154 8.92 4.18 11.42
N PRO A 155 9.64 3.03 11.43
CA PRO A 155 11.07 2.98 11.17
C PRO A 155 11.43 3.57 9.79
N LEU A 156 12.65 4.07 9.64
CA LEU A 156 13.12 4.62 8.36
C LEU A 156 13.08 3.61 7.22
N GLU A 157 13.32 2.33 7.54
CA GLU A 157 13.29 1.23 6.58
C GLU A 157 11.88 0.84 6.10
N ALA A 158 10.82 1.30 6.75
CA ALA A 158 9.46 1.04 6.30
C ALA A 158 9.21 1.60 4.88
N GLY A 159 8.46 0.88 4.07
CA GLY A 159 8.08 1.30 2.72
C GLY A 159 7.32 0.18 2.01
N LYS A 160 6.22 0.49 1.35
CA LYS A 160 5.44 -0.50 0.60
C LYS A 160 6.30 -1.24 -0.43
N ASP A 161 7.22 -0.52 -1.07
CA ASP A 161 8.22 -1.09 -1.97
C ASP A 161 9.15 -2.10 -1.28
N LYS A 162 9.50 -1.89 0.00
CA LYS A 162 10.37 -2.79 0.76
C LYS A 162 9.72 -4.13 1.04
N GLY A 163 8.41 -4.13 1.32
CA GLY A 163 7.63 -5.37 1.44
C GLY A 163 7.58 -6.15 0.11
N ILE A 164 7.36 -5.45 -1.01
CA ILE A 164 7.41 -6.09 -2.34
C ILE A 164 8.82 -6.61 -2.65
N GLU A 165 9.88 -5.86 -2.36
CA GLU A 165 11.27 -6.33 -2.54
C GLU A 165 11.56 -7.63 -1.76
N ALA A 166 11.02 -7.79 -0.56
CA ALA A 166 11.15 -9.04 0.20
C ALA A 166 10.47 -10.22 -0.53
N ILE A 167 9.27 -10.01 -1.07
CA ILE A 167 8.55 -11.00 -1.88
C ILE A 167 9.35 -11.36 -3.14
N LEU A 168 9.84 -10.36 -3.88
CA LEU A 168 10.60 -10.56 -5.11
C LEU A 168 11.86 -11.38 -4.87
N ARG A 169 12.62 -11.09 -3.80
CA ARG A 169 13.79 -11.89 -3.42
C ARG A 169 13.42 -13.35 -3.15
N LYS A 170 12.34 -13.60 -2.39
CA LYS A 170 11.90 -14.95 -2.04
C LYS A 170 11.45 -15.74 -3.27
N LEU A 171 10.80 -15.08 -4.23
CA LEU A 171 10.28 -15.70 -5.45
C LEU A 171 11.28 -15.71 -6.62
N ASN A 172 12.49 -15.16 -6.44
CA ASN A 172 13.48 -14.95 -7.50
C ASN A 172 12.90 -14.21 -8.72
N LEU A 173 12.17 -13.12 -8.44
CA LEU A 173 11.56 -12.22 -9.42
C LEU A 173 12.19 -10.83 -9.33
N SER A 174 11.90 -9.98 -10.32
CA SER A 174 12.31 -8.57 -10.35
C SER A 174 11.08 -7.64 -10.44
N TRP A 175 11.31 -6.34 -10.36
CA TRP A 175 10.28 -5.33 -10.59
C TRP A 175 9.70 -5.38 -12.02
N ASP A 176 10.41 -5.98 -12.97
CA ASP A 176 9.90 -6.23 -14.32
C ASP A 176 8.73 -7.22 -14.35
N ASN A 177 8.54 -8.00 -13.30
CA ASN A 177 7.42 -8.92 -13.14
C ASN A 177 6.25 -8.33 -12.35
N VAL A 178 6.28 -7.02 -12.02
CA VAL A 178 5.29 -6.39 -11.14
C VAL A 178 4.43 -5.39 -11.91
N ALA A 179 3.12 -5.55 -11.81
CA ALA A 179 2.17 -4.46 -12.00
C ALA A 179 1.71 -3.94 -10.64
N ALA A 180 1.50 -2.63 -10.48
CA ALA A 180 1.09 -2.04 -9.22
C ALA A 180 0.02 -0.96 -9.40
N ILE A 181 -0.90 -0.86 -8.44
CA ILE A 181 -1.91 0.20 -8.40
C ILE A 181 -2.05 0.74 -6.97
N GLY A 182 -2.21 2.07 -6.85
CA GLY A 182 -2.35 2.78 -5.58
C GLY A 182 -2.92 4.18 -5.78
N ASP A 183 -3.19 4.90 -4.70
CA ASP A 183 -3.78 6.25 -4.74
C ASP A 183 -3.06 7.27 -3.85
N GLY A 184 -2.29 6.81 -2.84
CA GLY A 184 -1.64 7.64 -1.84
C GLY A 184 -0.15 7.91 -2.11
N GLU A 185 0.39 8.98 -1.50
CA GLU A 185 1.82 9.31 -1.65
C GLU A 185 2.76 8.22 -1.10
N ASN A 186 2.30 7.45 -0.11
CA ASN A 186 3.03 6.30 0.42
C ASN A 186 3.12 5.11 -0.56
N ASP A 187 2.36 5.13 -1.68
CA ASP A 187 2.44 4.15 -2.75
C ASP A 187 3.51 4.49 -3.79
N ILE A 188 3.88 5.76 -3.92
CA ILE A 188 4.80 6.23 -4.97
C ILE A 188 6.08 5.39 -5.06
N PRO A 189 6.76 5.03 -3.96
CA PRO A 189 7.97 4.20 -4.05
C PRO A 189 7.75 2.82 -4.70
N MET A 190 6.58 2.21 -4.49
CA MET A 190 6.19 0.95 -5.12
C MET A 190 5.81 1.17 -6.59
N LEU A 191 5.04 2.21 -6.87
CA LEU A 191 4.50 2.50 -8.20
C LEU A 191 5.60 2.85 -9.21
N VAL A 192 6.59 3.65 -8.82
CA VAL A 192 7.70 4.05 -9.72
C VAL A 192 8.65 2.91 -10.06
N LYS A 193 8.74 1.88 -9.21
CA LYS A 193 9.58 0.71 -9.45
C LYS A 193 8.89 -0.34 -10.32
N ALA A 194 7.56 -0.42 -10.28
CA ALA A 194 6.80 -1.41 -11.02
C ALA A 194 6.93 -1.23 -12.54
N ARG A 195 7.02 -2.36 -13.27
CA ARG A 195 7.04 -2.34 -14.74
C ARG A 195 5.79 -1.67 -15.32
N LEU A 196 4.63 -1.95 -14.72
CA LEU A 196 3.38 -1.26 -15.04
C LEU A 196 2.79 -0.68 -13.77
N SER A 197 2.50 0.62 -13.76
CA SER A 197 1.90 1.27 -12.60
C SER A 197 0.67 2.07 -12.97
N ALA A 198 -0.31 2.07 -12.08
CA ALA A 198 -1.57 2.76 -12.25
C ALA A 198 -1.99 3.52 -10.99
N ALA A 199 -2.77 4.56 -11.21
CA ALA A 199 -3.48 5.33 -10.17
C ALA A 199 -4.97 5.38 -10.48
N THR A 200 -5.82 5.43 -9.46
CA THR A 200 -7.26 5.68 -9.63
C THR A 200 -7.50 7.15 -10.00
N SER A 201 -8.66 7.49 -10.59
CA SER A 201 -8.94 8.85 -11.05
C SER A 201 -8.98 9.89 -9.92
N ASP A 202 -9.28 9.46 -8.70
CA ASP A 202 -9.37 10.30 -7.51
C ASP A 202 -8.12 10.25 -6.62
N SER A 203 -7.03 9.63 -7.11
CA SER A 203 -5.71 9.62 -6.45
C SER A 203 -5.13 11.02 -6.32
N HIS A 204 -4.19 11.17 -5.41
CA HIS A 204 -3.40 12.40 -5.25
C HIS A 204 -2.70 12.80 -6.56
N ASP A 205 -2.60 14.10 -6.86
CA ASP A 205 -1.95 14.59 -8.09
C ASP A 205 -0.48 14.18 -8.20
N SER A 206 0.22 14.09 -7.07
CA SER A 206 1.60 13.58 -7.02
C SER A 206 1.70 12.13 -7.48
N VAL A 207 0.70 11.30 -7.13
CA VAL A 207 0.64 9.88 -7.54
C VAL A 207 0.34 9.76 -9.02
N LYS A 208 -0.66 10.51 -9.53
CA LYS A 208 -1.01 10.53 -10.97
C LYS A 208 0.18 10.90 -11.85
N LYS A 209 1.04 11.82 -11.38
CA LYS A 209 2.26 12.23 -12.11
C LYS A 209 3.37 11.18 -12.06
N ALA A 210 3.34 10.27 -11.09
CA ALA A 210 4.38 9.27 -10.87
C ALA A 210 4.11 7.92 -11.56
N VAL A 211 2.90 7.70 -12.06
CA VAL A 211 2.47 6.42 -12.66
C VAL A 211 2.44 6.46 -14.18
N LYS A 212 2.43 5.28 -14.79
CA LYS A 212 2.30 5.12 -16.25
C LYS A 212 0.87 5.26 -16.73
N LEU A 213 -0.12 4.89 -15.92
CA LEU A 213 -1.53 4.90 -16.27
C LEU A 213 -2.35 5.59 -15.18
N VAL A 214 -3.32 6.40 -15.60
CA VAL A 214 -4.35 6.92 -14.70
C VAL A 214 -5.69 6.35 -15.15
N MET A 215 -6.35 5.61 -14.28
CA MET A 215 -7.66 5.02 -14.55
C MET A 215 -8.73 6.11 -14.67
N LYS A 216 -9.80 5.83 -15.41
CA LYS A 216 -10.91 6.78 -15.61
C LYS A 216 -11.84 6.85 -14.40
N GLU A 217 -11.91 5.75 -13.65
CA GLU A 217 -12.83 5.59 -12.53
C GLU A 217 -12.11 5.70 -11.18
N PRO A 218 -12.81 6.10 -10.09
CA PRO A 218 -12.23 6.19 -8.75
C PRO A 218 -12.21 4.85 -8.03
N GLY A 219 -11.34 4.73 -7.04
CA GLY A 219 -11.28 3.62 -6.09
C GLY A 219 -11.40 2.26 -6.75
N GLY A 220 -12.23 1.37 -6.17
CA GLY A 220 -12.38 0.00 -6.65
C GLY A 220 -12.97 -0.16 -8.06
N LYS A 221 -13.63 0.87 -8.60
CA LYS A 221 -14.00 0.89 -10.03
C LYS A 221 -12.76 1.05 -10.90
N GLY A 222 -11.88 1.98 -10.56
CA GLY A 222 -10.59 2.17 -11.24
C GLY A 222 -9.70 0.94 -11.11
N PHE A 223 -9.69 0.30 -9.94
CA PHE A 223 -9.01 -0.99 -9.78
C PHE A 223 -9.58 -2.08 -10.70
N LEU A 224 -10.91 -2.19 -10.83
CA LEU A 224 -11.51 -3.16 -11.78
C LEU A 224 -11.15 -2.84 -13.24
N GLU A 225 -11.08 -1.55 -13.61
CA GLU A 225 -10.62 -1.13 -14.93
C GLU A 225 -9.18 -1.61 -15.17
N PHE A 226 -8.27 -1.40 -14.22
CA PHE A 226 -6.89 -1.88 -14.28
C PHE A 226 -6.82 -3.42 -14.35
N ALA A 227 -7.63 -4.13 -13.57
CA ALA A 227 -7.67 -5.59 -13.60
C ALA A 227 -8.13 -6.13 -14.98
N LYS A 228 -9.12 -5.49 -15.61
CA LYS A 228 -9.57 -5.85 -16.96
C LYS A 228 -8.50 -5.60 -18.01
N LEU A 229 -7.76 -4.52 -17.88
CA LEU A 229 -6.65 -4.19 -18.77
C LEU A 229 -5.55 -5.26 -18.70
N LEU A 230 -5.17 -5.70 -17.50
CA LEU A 230 -4.20 -6.77 -17.29
C LEU A 230 -4.69 -8.13 -17.84
N ALA A 231 -5.93 -8.51 -17.53
CA ALA A 231 -6.50 -9.80 -17.92
C ALA A 231 -6.83 -9.91 -19.42
N GLY A 232 -7.07 -8.77 -20.09
CA GLY A 232 -7.38 -8.70 -21.51
C GLY A 232 -6.18 -8.85 -22.44
N GLY A 233 -4.94 -8.93 -21.92
CA GLY A 233 -3.73 -9.08 -22.73
C GLY A 233 -3.46 -7.90 -23.67
N VAL A 234 -3.87 -6.69 -23.31
CA VAL A 234 -3.63 -5.49 -24.13
C VAL A 234 -2.12 -5.21 -24.16
N ASP A 235 -1.61 -4.99 -25.38
CA ASP A 235 -0.21 -4.62 -25.60
C ASP A 235 0.04 -3.22 -25.01
N TYR A 236 0.66 -3.16 -23.84
CA TYR A 236 0.88 -1.93 -23.07
C TYR A 236 1.86 -0.97 -23.74
N GLU A 237 2.65 -1.47 -24.70
CA GLU A 237 3.67 -0.66 -25.41
C GLU A 237 3.07 0.16 -26.56
N ALA A 238 1.87 -0.18 -27.03
CA ALA A 238 1.27 0.47 -28.23
C ALA A 238 0.37 1.70 -27.94
N GLY A 239 0.12 2.09 -26.68
CA GLY A 239 -0.98 2.99 -26.32
C GLY A 239 -0.67 4.38 -25.77
N TYR A 240 0.59 4.75 -25.52
CA TYR A 240 0.89 6.05 -24.89
C TYR A 240 2.13 6.74 -25.47
N THR A 241 2.02 7.13 -26.74
CA THR A 241 2.80 8.26 -27.30
C THR A 241 1.80 9.35 -27.64
N GLY A 242 1.59 10.31 -26.73
CA GLY A 242 0.69 11.45 -26.92
C GLY A 242 0.86 12.42 -25.77
#